data_23d41ade492493f55b4faa7a87149474
#
_entry.id   23d41ade492493f55b4faa7a87149474
#
_cell.length_a   1.000
_cell.length_b   1.000
_cell.length_c   1.000
_cell.angle_alpha   90.00
_cell.angle_beta   90.00
_cell.angle_gamma   90.00
#
_symmetry.space_group_name_H-M   'P 1'
#
loop_
_entity.id
_entity.type
_entity.pdbx_description
1 polymer ?
#
loop_
_entity_poly.entity_id
_entity_poly.type
_entity_poly.pdbx_seq_one_letter_code
_entity_poly.pdbx_strand_id
1 'polypeptide(L)'
;MDTAAADLEARQLSILRRIDELELVAEQRRLGALSLSDAEAEVGPGGTEVRLSAILSARGVRDFAFRRVPADYYDRSLEERREILAADSISQLCKSIVMVNTKAAADVVDCSNPKNSKYYVIIVQYMARLNAENIKNFLYALNENQIPKKRFNMRLAPEEESCMLTGFVHNAVTCIGMETDIPVIIDEAITKLDEDFFWLGGGEVDLKLGMRTSEFLKAFNPFVVNCS
;
A
#
# COMPACT_ATOMS: atom_id res chain seq x y z
N MET A 1 19.68 -2.87 -51.71
CA MET A 1 19.65 -3.85 -50.60
C MET A 1 20.27 -3.36 -49.31
N ASP A 2 20.84 -2.15 -49.29
CA ASP A 2 21.55 -1.59 -48.07
C ASP A 2 20.66 -0.91 -47.01
N THR A 3 19.49 -0.46 -47.38
CA THR A 3 18.63 0.33 -46.45
C THR A 3 18.00 -0.53 -45.34
N ALA A 4 17.68 -1.80 -45.62
CA ALA A 4 17.06 -2.68 -44.61
C ALA A 4 18.08 -3.16 -43.57
N ALA A 5 19.34 -3.34 -43.95
CA ALA A 5 20.41 -3.70 -43.03
C ALA A 5 20.75 -2.52 -42.09
N ALA A 6 20.83 -1.31 -42.63
CA ALA A 6 21.08 -0.11 -41.83
C ALA A 6 19.92 0.19 -40.84
N ASP A 7 18.65 -0.04 -41.21
CA ASP A 7 17.50 0.10 -40.31
C ASP A 7 17.53 -0.96 -39.18
N LEU A 8 17.94 -2.18 -39.50
CA LEU A 8 18.10 -3.26 -38.52
C LEU A 8 19.21 -2.93 -37.49
N GLU A 9 20.37 -2.45 -37.97
CA GLU A 9 21.49 -2.04 -37.11
C GLU A 9 21.09 -0.87 -36.23
N ALA A 10 20.37 0.12 -36.75
CA ALA A 10 19.87 1.26 -35.96
C ALA A 10 18.91 0.80 -34.86
N ARG A 11 18.03 -0.15 -35.11
CA ARG A 11 17.12 -0.75 -34.13
C ARG A 11 17.89 -1.55 -33.08
N GLN A 12 18.89 -2.34 -33.49
CA GLN A 12 19.73 -3.08 -32.54
C GLN A 12 20.48 -2.15 -31.59
N LEU A 13 21.08 -1.06 -32.09
CA LEU A 13 21.74 -0.05 -31.27
C LEU A 13 20.78 0.66 -30.33
N SER A 14 19.56 0.91 -30.76
CA SER A 14 18.53 1.52 -29.91
C SER A 14 18.11 0.58 -28.76
N ILE A 15 17.98 -0.71 -29.04
CA ILE A 15 17.66 -1.74 -28.03
C ILE A 15 18.81 -1.87 -27.04
N LEU A 16 20.06 -1.94 -27.50
CA LEU A 16 21.23 -2.04 -26.62
C LEU A 16 21.34 -0.84 -25.67
N ARG A 17 21.18 0.39 -26.18
CA ARG A 17 21.15 1.59 -25.33
C ARG A 17 20.06 1.53 -24.25
N ARG A 18 18.89 1.00 -24.60
CA ARG A 18 17.79 0.88 -23.66
C ARG A 18 18.03 -0.20 -22.61
N ILE A 19 18.76 -1.26 -22.95
CA ILE A 19 19.23 -2.28 -22.01
C ILE A 19 20.25 -1.66 -21.04
N ASP A 20 21.27 -0.95 -21.55
CA ASP A 20 22.27 -0.27 -20.74
C ASP A 20 21.66 0.74 -19.76
N GLU A 21 20.65 1.52 -20.21
CA GLU A 21 19.88 2.44 -19.35
C GLU A 21 19.12 1.70 -18.24
N LEU A 22 18.49 0.58 -18.56
CA LEU A 22 17.75 -0.23 -17.60
C LEU A 22 18.68 -0.92 -16.59
N GLU A 23 19.83 -1.41 -17.05
CA GLU A 23 20.87 -1.99 -16.18
C GLU A 23 21.41 -0.94 -15.21
N LEU A 24 21.70 0.27 -15.70
CA LEU A 24 22.18 1.38 -14.86
C LEU A 24 21.14 1.76 -13.79
N VAL A 25 19.85 1.82 -14.14
CA VAL A 25 18.75 2.09 -13.20
C VAL A 25 18.59 0.96 -12.19
N ALA A 26 18.75 -0.29 -12.63
CA ALA A 26 18.69 -1.47 -11.75
C ALA A 26 19.88 -1.48 -10.77
N GLU A 27 21.08 -1.15 -11.22
CA GLU A 27 22.27 -1.04 -10.39
C GLU A 27 22.18 0.13 -9.38
N GLN A 28 21.67 1.28 -9.79
CA GLN A 28 21.39 2.42 -8.89
C GLN A 28 20.35 2.07 -7.83
N ARG A 29 19.30 1.33 -8.20
CA ARG A 29 18.30 0.83 -7.24
C ARG A 29 18.91 -0.18 -6.29
N ARG A 30 19.78 -1.08 -6.78
CA ARG A 30 20.46 -2.08 -5.97
C ARG A 30 21.44 -1.45 -4.98
N LEU A 31 22.20 -0.43 -5.41
CA LEU A 31 23.09 0.35 -4.56
C LEU A 31 22.31 1.19 -3.53
N GLY A 32 21.18 1.77 -3.94
CA GLY A 32 20.25 2.45 -3.03
C GLY A 32 19.64 1.51 -1.99
N ALA A 33 19.24 0.29 -2.40
CA ALA A 33 18.72 -0.73 -1.50
C ALA A 33 19.81 -1.25 -0.52
N LEU A 34 21.06 -1.41 -0.99
CA LEU A 34 22.19 -1.78 -0.12
C LEU A 34 22.52 -0.66 0.87
N SER A 35 22.46 0.60 0.46
CA SER A 35 22.62 1.75 1.34
C SER A 35 21.50 1.88 2.37
N LEU A 36 20.27 1.48 2.00
CA LEU A 36 19.12 1.42 2.91
C LEU A 36 19.20 0.22 3.87
N SER A 37 19.70 -0.94 3.40
CA SER A 37 19.90 -2.11 4.27
C SER A 37 20.98 -1.87 5.33
N ASP A 38 22.02 -1.11 4.99
CA ASP A 38 23.06 -0.73 5.95
C ASP A 38 22.55 0.35 6.94
N ALA A 39 21.60 1.21 6.50
CA ALA A 39 20.93 2.17 7.37
C ALA A 39 19.86 1.49 8.27
N GLU A 40 19.19 0.44 7.78
CA GLU A 40 18.24 -0.34 8.58
C GLU A 40 18.95 -1.22 9.63
N ALA A 41 20.19 -1.63 9.40
CA ALA A 41 20.98 -2.39 10.38
C ALA A 41 21.40 -1.56 11.62
N GLU A 42 21.34 -0.23 11.55
CA GLU A 42 21.61 0.67 12.68
C GLU A 42 20.36 1.28 13.34
N VAL A 43 19.16 0.99 12.80
CA VAL A 43 17.90 1.45 13.41
C VAL A 43 17.55 0.53 14.56
N GLY A 44 18.00 0.88 15.77
CA GLY A 44 17.60 0.22 17.01
C GLY A 44 16.07 0.18 17.20
N PRO A 45 15.56 -0.55 18.19
CA PRO A 45 14.13 -0.66 18.46
C PRO A 45 13.49 0.73 18.58
N GLY A 46 12.56 1.06 17.65
CA GLY A 46 11.90 2.36 17.55
C GLY A 46 12.13 3.13 16.24
N GLY A 47 13.02 2.67 15.36
CA GLY A 47 13.31 3.40 14.10
C GLY A 47 12.12 3.50 13.15
N THR A 48 11.29 2.45 13.08
CA THR A 48 10.04 2.47 12.29
C THR A 48 9.07 3.49 12.86
N GLU A 49 8.90 3.56 14.18
CA GLU A 49 8.04 4.55 14.85
C GLU A 49 8.50 5.98 14.56
N VAL A 50 9.82 6.23 14.64
CA VAL A 50 10.40 7.55 14.33
C VAL A 50 10.15 7.92 12.87
N ARG A 51 10.40 7.01 11.94
CA ARG A 51 10.18 7.22 10.51
C ARG A 51 8.71 7.53 10.19
N LEU A 52 7.80 6.71 10.67
CA LEU A 52 6.37 6.90 10.42
C LEU A 52 5.84 8.14 11.12
N SER A 53 6.30 8.46 12.35
CA SER A 53 5.94 9.71 13.05
C SER A 53 6.36 10.94 12.26
N ALA A 54 7.55 10.94 11.67
CA ALA A 54 8.03 12.04 10.84
C ALA A 54 7.15 12.24 9.60
N ILE A 55 6.75 11.13 8.92
CA ILE A 55 5.86 11.17 7.76
C ILE A 55 4.48 11.72 8.14
N LEU A 56 3.89 11.21 9.23
CA LEU A 56 2.57 11.65 9.72
C LEU A 56 2.59 13.14 10.08
N SER A 57 3.59 13.56 10.86
CA SER A 57 3.75 14.96 11.28
C SER A 57 3.96 15.90 10.09
N ALA A 58 4.78 15.51 9.11
CA ALA A 58 5.01 16.26 7.88
C ALA A 58 3.74 16.45 7.05
N ARG A 59 2.80 15.48 7.11
CA ARG A 59 1.49 15.55 6.46
C ARG A 59 0.40 16.21 7.31
N GLY A 60 0.76 16.68 8.52
CA GLY A 60 -0.14 17.41 9.41
C GLY A 60 -1.07 16.54 10.25
N VAL A 61 -0.81 15.23 10.33
CA VAL A 61 -1.45 14.33 11.30
C VAL A 61 -0.84 14.59 12.66
N ARG A 62 -1.63 14.83 13.67
CA ARG A 62 -1.18 15.21 15.03
C ARG A 62 -1.69 14.25 16.10
N ASP A 63 -2.87 13.70 15.89
CA ASP A 63 -3.50 12.77 16.81
C ASP A 63 -3.28 11.33 16.32
N PHE A 64 -2.14 10.76 16.70
CA PHE A 64 -1.76 9.39 16.42
C PHE A 64 -0.97 8.77 17.58
N ALA A 65 -0.99 7.45 17.68
CA ALA A 65 -0.30 6.69 18.70
C ALA A 65 0.26 5.39 18.15
N PHE A 66 1.45 5.02 18.59
CA PHE A 66 1.99 3.68 18.39
C PHE A 66 1.78 2.81 19.61
N ARG A 67 1.55 1.51 19.37
CA ARG A 67 1.43 0.52 20.43
C ARG A 67 2.11 -0.78 20.03
N ARG A 68 3.03 -1.23 20.88
CA ARG A 68 3.60 -2.56 20.78
C ARG A 68 2.63 -3.58 21.33
N VAL A 69 2.44 -4.68 20.61
CA VAL A 69 1.53 -5.75 20.96
C VAL A 69 2.30 -7.06 21.20
N PRO A 70 1.75 -7.98 22.02
CA PRO A 70 2.38 -9.28 22.27
C PRO A 70 2.58 -10.09 20.98
N ALA A 71 3.54 -11.02 20.98
CA ALA A 71 3.84 -11.86 19.81
C ALA A 71 2.65 -12.74 19.37
N ASP A 72 1.79 -13.13 20.31
CA ASP A 72 0.57 -13.91 20.07
C ASP A 72 -0.66 -13.07 19.72
N TYR A 73 -0.48 -11.76 19.45
CA TYR A 73 -1.57 -10.84 19.15
C TYR A 73 -2.52 -11.33 18.06
N TYR A 74 -1.99 -11.95 17.00
CA TYR A 74 -2.80 -12.43 15.90
C TYR A 74 -3.56 -13.72 16.17
N ASP A 75 -3.18 -14.45 17.23
CA ASP A 75 -3.88 -15.66 17.70
C ASP A 75 -5.03 -15.33 18.68
N ARG A 76 -5.09 -14.07 19.14
CA ARG A 76 -6.09 -13.61 20.09
C ARG A 76 -7.40 -13.23 19.39
N SER A 77 -8.51 -13.29 20.14
CA SER A 77 -9.83 -12.80 19.69
C SER A 77 -9.79 -11.29 19.39
N LEU A 78 -10.77 -10.81 18.64
CA LEU A 78 -10.87 -9.36 18.35
C LEU A 78 -11.14 -8.54 19.61
N GLU A 79 -11.87 -9.09 20.58
CA GLU A 79 -12.12 -8.49 21.89
C GLU A 79 -10.80 -8.29 22.67
N GLU A 80 -9.97 -9.32 22.76
CA GLU A 80 -8.67 -9.22 23.40
C GLU A 80 -7.74 -8.24 22.68
N ARG A 81 -7.74 -8.24 21.32
CA ARG A 81 -6.97 -7.26 20.54
C ARG A 81 -7.46 -5.84 20.81
N ARG A 82 -8.78 -5.62 20.93
CA ARG A 82 -9.36 -4.34 21.31
C ARG A 82 -8.84 -3.89 22.68
N GLU A 83 -8.82 -4.77 23.66
CA GLU A 83 -8.32 -4.47 25.02
C GLU A 83 -6.82 -4.13 25.01
N ILE A 84 -6.00 -4.91 24.28
CA ILE A 84 -4.55 -4.66 24.12
C ILE A 84 -4.32 -3.27 23.54
N LEU A 85 -5.11 -2.86 22.54
CA LEU A 85 -5.00 -1.56 21.90
C LEU A 85 -5.67 -0.43 22.70
N ALA A 86 -6.41 -0.76 23.78
CA ALA A 86 -7.31 0.14 24.49
C ALA A 86 -8.21 0.91 23.50
N ALA A 87 -8.72 0.20 22.49
CA ALA A 87 -9.67 0.73 21.55
C ALA A 87 -11.08 0.71 22.15
N ASP A 88 -11.90 1.69 21.81
CA ASP A 88 -13.26 1.82 22.35
C ASP A 88 -14.16 0.73 21.76
N SER A 89 -13.95 0.37 20.50
CA SER A 89 -14.73 -0.67 19.82
C SER A 89 -13.86 -1.57 18.92
N ILE A 90 -14.34 -2.79 18.65
CA ILE A 90 -13.71 -3.71 17.68
C ILE A 90 -13.70 -3.09 16.28
N SER A 91 -14.67 -2.26 15.96
CA SER A 91 -14.81 -1.59 14.67
C SER A 91 -13.64 -0.66 14.35
N GLN A 92 -12.89 -0.21 15.36
CA GLN A 92 -11.66 0.58 15.17
C GLN A 92 -10.47 -0.28 14.70
N LEU A 93 -10.54 -1.62 14.83
CA LEU A 93 -9.44 -2.51 14.43
C LEU A 93 -9.49 -2.78 12.94
N CYS A 94 -8.50 -2.26 12.22
CA CYS A 94 -8.41 -2.35 10.77
C CYS A 94 -7.13 -3.05 10.30
N LYS A 95 -7.15 -3.48 9.05
CA LYS A 95 -6.01 -4.07 8.36
C LYS A 95 -5.80 -3.41 7.01
N SER A 96 -4.54 -3.31 6.58
CA SER A 96 -4.17 -2.88 5.24
C SER A 96 -3.86 -4.11 4.38
N ILE A 97 -4.48 -4.19 3.21
CA ILE A 97 -4.34 -5.33 2.29
C ILE A 97 -3.92 -4.78 0.92
N VAL A 98 -2.87 -5.33 0.33
CA VAL A 98 -2.49 -5.00 -1.05
C VAL A 98 -3.31 -5.87 -2.01
N MET A 99 -4.02 -5.24 -2.93
CA MET A 99 -4.74 -5.91 -4.00
C MET A 99 -4.13 -5.60 -5.36
N VAL A 100 -4.08 -6.61 -6.22
CA VAL A 100 -3.61 -6.50 -7.60
C VAL A 100 -4.78 -6.60 -8.58
N ASN A 101 -4.79 -5.74 -9.60
CA ASN A 101 -5.69 -5.89 -10.74
C ASN A 101 -5.12 -6.87 -11.75
N THR A 102 -5.55 -8.13 -11.70
CA THR A 102 -5.05 -9.22 -12.55
C THR A 102 -5.52 -9.13 -14.02
N LYS A 103 -6.41 -8.20 -14.35
CA LYS A 103 -6.93 -7.96 -15.70
C LYS A 103 -6.63 -6.56 -16.22
N ALA A 104 -5.72 -5.84 -15.56
CA ALA A 104 -5.21 -4.56 -16.05
C ALA A 104 -4.72 -4.70 -17.50
N ALA A 105 -4.82 -3.62 -18.28
CA ALA A 105 -4.26 -3.61 -19.63
C ALA A 105 -2.72 -3.76 -19.57
N ALA A 106 -2.11 -4.22 -20.66
CA ALA A 106 -0.67 -4.54 -20.66
C ALA A 106 0.23 -3.32 -20.42
N ASP A 107 -0.27 -2.13 -20.69
CA ASP A 107 0.37 -0.84 -20.45
C ASP A 107 0.22 -0.32 -19.01
N VAL A 108 -0.68 -0.94 -18.21
CA VAL A 108 -0.88 -0.61 -16.80
C VAL A 108 -0.01 -1.54 -15.96
N VAL A 109 1.22 -1.13 -15.73
CA VAL A 109 2.25 -1.94 -15.05
C VAL A 109 2.59 -1.46 -13.64
N ASP A 110 2.21 -0.22 -13.29
CA ASP A 110 2.59 0.47 -12.05
C ASP A 110 1.39 1.13 -11.34
N CYS A 111 1.69 2.03 -10.41
CA CYS A 111 0.72 2.77 -9.59
C CYS A 111 0.63 4.27 -9.96
N SER A 112 1.23 4.71 -11.07
CA SER A 112 1.34 6.12 -11.45
C SER A 112 0.00 6.81 -11.70
N ASN A 113 -1.01 6.05 -12.15
CA ASN A 113 -2.37 6.56 -12.34
C ASN A 113 -3.30 6.00 -11.24
N PRO A 114 -3.65 6.79 -10.21
CA PRO A 114 -4.51 6.33 -9.11
C PRO A 114 -5.90 5.83 -9.55
N LYS A 115 -6.42 6.33 -10.67
CA LYS A 115 -7.72 5.90 -11.21
C LYS A 115 -7.64 4.56 -11.94
N ASN A 116 -6.47 4.18 -12.43
CA ASN A 116 -6.23 2.94 -13.18
C ASN A 116 -4.87 2.35 -12.80
N SER A 117 -4.71 2.03 -11.54
CA SER A 117 -3.47 1.47 -11.00
C SER A 117 -3.46 -0.06 -11.10
N LYS A 118 -2.27 -0.62 -11.22
CA LYS A 118 -2.06 -2.07 -11.13
C LYS A 118 -2.34 -2.61 -9.73
N TYR A 119 -2.02 -1.83 -8.68
CA TYR A 119 -2.17 -2.20 -7.28
C TYR A 119 -2.92 -1.12 -6.51
N TYR A 120 -3.61 -1.55 -5.44
CA TYR A 120 -4.29 -0.68 -4.47
C TYR A 120 -4.08 -1.22 -3.07
N VAL A 121 -3.85 -0.34 -2.10
CA VAL A 121 -3.94 -0.70 -0.68
C VAL A 121 -5.37 -0.45 -0.21
N ILE A 122 -5.98 -1.48 0.36
CA ILE A 122 -7.34 -1.40 0.89
C ILE A 122 -7.28 -1.44 2.42
N ILE A 123 -7.87 -0.45 3.07
CA ILE A 123 -8.03 -0.43 4.53
C ILE A 123 -9.44 -0.85 4.86
N VAL A 124 -9.58 -1.95 5.59
CA VAL A 124 -10.88 -2.50 6.03
C VAL A 124 -10.83 -2.93 7.48
N GLN A 125 -11.97 -2.94 8.16
CA GLN A 125 -12.11 -3.48 9.50
C GLN A 125 -11.79 -4.99 9.52
N TYR A 126 -11.24 -5.50 10.63
CA TYR A 126 -10.98 -6.94 10.76
C TYR A 126 -12.25 -7.78 10.66
N MET A 127 -13.36 -7.28 11.18
CA MET A 127 -14.66 -7.96 11.14
C MET A 127 -15.35 -7.90 9.77
N ALA A 128 -14.94 -6.99 8.88
CA ALA A 128 -15.54 -6.82 7.58
C ALA A 128 -15.11 -7.91 6.58
N ARG A 129 -16.03 -8.36 5.75
CA ARG A 129 -15.74 -9.24 4.62
C ARG A 129 -15.53 -8.41 3.37
N LEU A 130 -14.27 -8.33 2.92
CA LEU A 130 -13.91 -7.58 1.72
C LEU A 130 -14.70 -8.04 0.49
N ASN A 131 -15.36 -7.11 -0.20
CA ASN A 131 -16.10 -7.32 -1.44
C ASN A 131 -15.34 -6.73 -2.63
N ALA A 132 -14.59 -7.58 -3.34
CA ALA A 132 -13.80 -7.17 -4.50
C ALA A 132 -14.66 -6.66 -5.68
N GLU A 133 -15.94 -7.06 -5.78
CA GLU A 133 -16.85 -6.58 -6.82
C GLU A 133 -17.26 -5.11 -6.57
N ASN A 134 -17.42 -4.70 -5.32
CA ASN A 134 -17.68 -3.30 -4.97
C ASN A 134 -16.50 -2.41 -5.37
N ILE A 135 -15.27 -2.84 -5.07
CA ILE A 135 -14.05 -2.12 -5.48
C ILE A 135 -13.96 -2.02 -7.01
N LYS A 136 -14.22 -3.11 -7.71
CA LYS A 136 -14.26 -3.13 -9.18
C LYS A 136 -15.30 -2.18 -9.75
N ASN A 137 -16.50 -2.13 -9.17
CA ASN A 137 -17.57 -1.23 -9.58
C ASN A 137 -17.15 0.23 -9.38
N PHE A 138 -16.54 0.53 -8.24
CA PHE A 138 -15.99 1.86 -7.95
C PHE A 138 -14.93 2.27 -8.97
N LEU A 139 -13.93 1.42 -9.23
CA LEU A 139 -12.87 1.73 -10.20
C LEU A 139 -13.41 1.91 -11.62
N TYR A 140 -14.42 1.13 -12.01
CA TYR A 140 -15.10 1.30 -13.29
C TYR A 140 -15.79 2.67 -13.39
N ALA A 141 -16.53 3.06 -12.36
CA ALA A 141 -17.20 4.37 -12.31
C ALA A 141 -16.20 5.52 -12.24
N LEU A 142 -15.10 5.38 -11.49
CA LEU A 142 -14.04 6.38 -11.35
C LEU A 142 -13.37 6.74 -12.68
N ASN A 143 -13.33 5.78 -13.61
CA ASN A 143 -12.84 5.97 -14.98
C ASN A 143 -13.96 6.39 -15.97
N GLU A 144 -15.09 6.91 -15.48
CA GLU A 144 -16.21 7.39 -16.31
C GLU A 144 -16.69 6.31 -17.31
N ASN A 145 -16.54 5.04 -16.96
CA ASN A 145 -16.85 3.87 -17.77
C ASN A 145 -16.03 3.75 -19.09
N GLN A 146 -14.96 4.53 -19.25
CA GLN A 146 -14.11 4.50 -20.45
C GLN A 146 -13.28 3.23 -20.56
N ILE A 147 -12.87 2.65 -19.38
CA ILE A 147 -12.17 1.38 -19.33
C ILE A 147 -13.20 0.27 -19.16
N PRO A 148 -13.25 -0.76 -20.06
CA PRO A 148 -14.23 -1.83 -19.93
C PRO A 148 -14.15 -2.53 -18.58
N LYS A 149 -15.31 -2.78 -17.95
CA LYS A 149 -15.42 -3.40 -16.61
C LYS A 149 -14.67 -4.72 -16.48
N LYS A 150 -14.52 -5.49 -17.57
CA LYS A 150 -13.73 -6.75 -17.63
C LYS A 150 -12.23 -6.55 -17.41
N ARG A 151 -11.73 -5.32 -17.50
CA ARG A 151 -10.33 -4.95 -17.23
C ARG A 151 -10.04 -4.75 -15.73
N PHE A 152 -11.03 -4.84 -14.88
CA PHE A 152 -10.88 -4.80 -13.43
C PHE A 152 -11.19 -6.16 -12.83
N ASN A 153 -10.21 -6.79 -12.22
CA ASN A 153 -10.35 -8.03 -11.45
C ASN A 153 -9.40 -7.99 -10.26
N MET A 154 -9.91 -7.49 -9.15
CA MET A 154 -9.14 -7.28 -7.94
C MET A 154 -8.97 -8.59 -7.18
N ARG A 155 -7.72 -8.94 -6.87
CA ARG A 155 -7.32 -10.12 -6.11
C ARG A 155 -6.32 -9.71 -5.04
N LEU A 156 -6.20 -10.50 -3.98
CA LEU A 156 -5.12 -10.33 -3.02
C LEU A 156 -3.78 -10.46 -3.76
N ALA A 157 -2.89 -9.50 -3.56
CA ALA A 157 -1.54 -9.57 -4.12
C ALA A 157 -0.74 -10.71 -3.47
N PRO A 158 0.13 -11.40 -4.20
CA PRO A 158 1.10 -12.32 -3.60
C PRO A 158 1.92 -11.61 -2.52
N GLU A 159 2.30 -12.34 -1.48
CA GLU A 159 3.03 -11.78 -0.34
C GLU A 159 4.36 -11.13 -0.76
N GLU A 160 5.09 -11.77 -1.68
CA GLU A 160 6.35 -11.26 -2.23
C GLU A 160 6.16 -9.92 -2.94
N GLU A 161 5.09 -9.80 -3.77
CA GLU A 161 4.76 -8.54 -4.45
C GLU A 161 4.36 -7.46 -3.44
N SER A 162 3.54 -7.82 -2.44
CA SER A 162 3.14 -6.92 -1.37
C SER A 162 4.35 -6.39 -0.60
N CYS A 163 5.26 -7.27 -0.20
CA CYS A 163 6.48 -6.91 0.52
C CYS A 163 7.38 -5.99 -0.32
N MET A 164 7.62 -6.33 -1.60
CA MET A 164 8.46 -5.52 -2.50
C MET A 164 7.88 -4.12 -2.72
N LEU A 165 6.55 -4.00 -2.87
CA LEU A 165 5.88 -2.72 -3.15
C LEU A 165 5.73 -1.85 -1.91
N THR A 166 5.49 -2.45 -0.76
CA THR A 166 5.23 -1.71 0.47
C THR A 166 6.47 -1.53 1.35
N GLY A 167 7.48 -2.41 1.21
CA GLY A 167 8.61 -2.51 2.13
C GLY A 167 8.25 -3.20 3.46
N PHE A 168 7.04 -3.76 3.60
CA PHE A 168 6.56 -4.37 4.85
C PHE A 168 6.27 -5.85 4.68
N VAL A 169 6.69 -6.65 5.65
CA VAL A 169 6.41 -8.08 5.71
C VAL A 169 4.95 -8.36 6.07
N HIS A 170 4.54 -9.62 5.93
CA HIS A 170 3.21 -10.07 6.31
C HIS A 170 2.86 -9.66 7.76
N ASN A 171 1.61 -9.23 7.99
CA ASN A 171 1.12 -8.70 9.27
C ASN A 171 1.71 -7.33 9.72
N ALA A 172 2.67 -6.77 8.97
CA ALA A 172 3.25 -5.45 9.25
C ALA A 172 2.73 -4.36 8.29
N VAL A 173 2.04 -4.72 7.21
CA VAL A 173 1.63 -3.80 6.15
C VAL A 173 0.86 -2.60 6.69
N THR A 174 1.34 -1.42 6.34
CA THR A 174 0.66 -0.14 6.54
C THR A 174 0.65 0.64 5.22
N CYS A 175 -0.30 1.56 5.06
CA CYS A 175 -0.34 2.47 3.90
C CYS A 175 0.56 3.70 4.08
N ILE A 176 1.29 3.81 5.19
CA ILE A 176 2.13 4.95 5.55
C ILE A 176 3.60 4.58 5.33
N GLY A 177 4.31 5.37 4.54
CA GLY A 177 5.74 5.16 4.30
C GLY A 177 6.08 3.91 3.50
N MET A 178 5.19 3.53 2.56
CA MET A 178 5.46 2.47 1.58
C MET A 178 6.59 2.86 0.62
N GLU A 179 7.29 1.87 0.09
CA GLU A 179 8.34 2.05 -0.94
C GLU A 179 7.76 2.55 -2.27
N THR A 180 6.55 2.08 -2.61
CA THR A 180 5.82 2.51 -3.81
C THR A 180 4.60 3.33 -3.38
N ASP A 181 4.35 4.45 -4.06
CA ASP A 181 3.13 5.27 -3.85
C ASP A 181 1.91 4.56 -4.44
N ILE A 182 1.39 3.60 -3.67
CA ILE A 182 0.22 2.81 -4.07
C ILE A 182 -1.05 3.58 -3.68
N PRO A 183 -2.02 3.77 -4.60
CA PRO A 183 -3.29 4.39 -4.27
C PRO A 183 -4.01 3.67 -3.14
N VAL A 184 -4.52 4.45 -2.18
CA VAL A 184 -5.19 3.95 -0.99
C VAL A 184 -6.69 4.06 -1.14
N ILE A 185 -7.39 2.98 -0.80
CA ILE A 185 -8.84 2.90 -0.65
C ILE A 185 -9.14 2.61 0.83
N ILE A 186 -10.03 3.38 1.43
CA ILE A 186 -10.52 3.13 2.79
C ILE A 186 -11.99 2.73 2.75
N ASP A 187 -12.37 1.74 3.57
CA ASP A 187 -13.77 1.36 3.70
C ASP A 187 -14.58 2.50 4.31
N GLU A 188 -15.70 2.82 3.68
CA GLU A 188 -16.63 3.85 4.13
C GLU A 188 -17.08 3.64 5.59
N ALA A 189 -17.18 2.38 6.04
CA ALA A 189 -17.54 2.07 7.43
C ALA A 189 -16.55 2.65 8.44
N ILE A 190 -15.27 2.77 8.11
CA ILE A 190 -14.24 3.35 8.99
C ILE A 190 -14.44 4.86 9.11
N THR A 191 -14.88 5.52 8.05
CA THR A 191 -15.12 6.97 8.05
C THR A 191 -16.37 7.40 8.83
N LYS A 192 -17.19 6.42 9.22
CA LYS A 192 -18.44 6.60 9.96
C LYS A 192 -18.33 6.19 11.44
N LEU A 193 -17.12 5.89 11.91
CA LEU A 193 -16.89 5.59 13.33
C LEU A 193 -17.12 6.83 14.17
N ASP A 194 -17.97 6.73 15.20
CA ASP A 194 -18.30 7.82 16.12
C ASP A 194 -17.06 8.31 16.88
N GLU A 195 -16.10 7.40 17.15
CA GLU A 195 -14.86 7.67 17.86
C GLU A 195 -13.86 8.51 17.03
N ASP A 196 -14.08 8.64 15.72
CA ASP A 196 -13.16 9.30 14.77
C ASP A 196 -11.71 8.81 14.92
N PHE A 197 -11.50 7.53 15.21
CA PHE A 197 -10.20 6.92 15.43
C PHE A 197 -10.16 5.47 14.97
N PHE A 198 -9.04 5.02 14.36
CA PHE A 198 -8.87 3.64 13.95
C PHE A 198 -7.42 3.17 14.11
N TRP A 199 -7.22 1.84 14.21
CA TRP A 199 -5.94 1.17 14.36
C TRP A 199 -5.62 0.33 13.13
N LEU A 200 -4.34 0.36 12.69
CA LEU A 200 -3.83 -0.45 11.58
C LEU A 200 -2.41 -0.95 11.86
N GLY A 201 -1.78 -1.66 10.90
CA GLY A 201 -0.39 -2.06 10.99
C GLY A 201 0.54 -0.86 11.10
N GLY A 202 1.58 -0.98 11.91
CA GLY A 202 2.55 0.09 12.16
C GLY A 202 3.91 -0.10 11.49
N GLY A 203 4.01 -1.01 10.49
CA GLY A 203 5.26 -1.26 9.77
C GLY A 203 6.12 -2.39 10.34
N GLU A 204 5.81 -2.87 11.54
CA GLU A 204 6.39 -4.06 12.16
C GLU A 204 5.25 -4.99 12.64
N VAL A 205 5.53 -6.30 12.76
CA VAL A 205 4.50 -7.31 13.10
C VAL A 205 3.86 -7.02 14.46
N ASP A 206 4.68 -6.63 15.43
CA ASP A 206 4.27 -6.32 16.81
C ASP A 206 3.94 -4.83 17.01
N LEU A 207 3.98 -4.00 15.96
CA LEU A 207 3.69 -2.57 16.05
C LEU A 207 2.35 -2.24 15.42
N LYS A 208 1.52 -1.50 16.14
CA LYS A 208 0.24 -0.97 15.65
C LYS A 208 0.29 0.55 15.70
N LEU A 209 -0.38 1.16 14.71
CA LEU A 209 -0.51 2.59 14.56
C LEU A 209 -1.99 2.95 14.62
N GLY A 210 -2.36 3.75 15.61
CA GLY A 210 -3.69 4.35 15.73
C GLY A 210 -3.63 5.81 15.31
N MET A 211 -4.69 6.32 14.67
CA MET A 211 -4.75 7.72 14.30
C MET A 211 -6.20 8.18 14.11
N ARG A 212 -6.38 9.50 14.19
CA ARG A 212 -7.67 10.14 13.94
C ARG A 212 -8.06 9.98 12.48
N THR A 213 -9.26 9.44 12.23
CA THR A 213 -9.79 9.16 10.89
C THR A 213 -9.90 10.42 10.04
N SER A 214 -10.42 11.50 10.61
CA SER A 214 -10.57 12.79 9.91
C SER A 214 -9.22 13.40 9.50
N GLU A 215 -8.18 13.27 10.32
CA GLU A 215 -6.83 13.71 9.97
C GLU A 215 -6.21 12.84 8.88
N PHE A 216 -6.39 11.51 8.95
CA PHE A 216 -5.95 10.58 7.93
C PHE A 216 -6.57 10.90 6.56
N LEU A 217 -7.89 11.08 6.50
CA LEU A 217 -8.60 11.44 5.27
C LEU A 217 -8.04 12.73 4.65
N LYS A 218 -7.79 13.75 5.48
CA LYS A 218 -7.23 15.01 5.02
C LYS A 218 -5.79 14.91 4.54
N ALA A 219 -4.96 14.12 5.23
CA ALA A 219 -3.52 14.02 4.98
C ALA A 219 -3.18 13.12 3.79
N PHE A 220 -3.94 12.04 3.59
CA PHE A 220 -3.64 11.00 2.59
C PHE A 220 -4.63 10.98 1.42
N ASN A 221 -5.75 11.68 1.53
CA ASN A 221 -6.80 11.78 0.50
C ASN A 221 -7.13 10.42 -0.17
N PRO A 222 -7.44 9.36 0.62
CA PRO A 222 -7.75 8.05 0.06
C PRO A 222 -9.09 8.08 -0.66
N PHE A 223 -9.31 7.12 -1.55
CA PHE A 223 -10.66 6.86 -2.05
C PHE A 223 -11.53 6.25 -0.96
N VAL A 224 -12.67 6.84 -0.68
CA VAL A 224 -13.66 6.29 0.27
C VAL A 224 -14.64 5.43 -0.51
N VAL A 225 -14.71 4.14 -0.17
CA VAL A 225 -15.50 3.15 -0.92
C VAL A 225 -16.17 2.19 0.04
N ASN A 226 -17.41 1.81 -0.21
CA ASN A 226 -18.01 0.67 0.47
C ASN A 226 -17.30 -0.61 0.00
N CYS A 227 -16.40 -1.13 0.84
CA CYS A 227 -15.55 -2.28 0.54
C CYS A 227 -16.07 -3.60 1.13
N SER A 228 -17.15 -3.58 1.91
CA SER A 228 -17.70 -4.72 2.64
C SER A 228 -19.15 -5.04 2.28
#